data_232daf9ad39b4e00a159ec076f95d20a
#
_entry.id   232daf9ad39b4e00a159ec076f95d20a
#
_cell.length_a   1.000
_cell.length_b   1.000
_cell.length_c   1.000
_cell.angle_alpha   90.00
_cell.angle_beta   90.00
_cell.angle_gamma   90.00
#
_symmetry.space_group_name_H-M   'P 1'
#
loop_
_entity.id
_entity.type
_entity.pdbx_description
1 polymer ?
#
loop_
_entity_poly.entity_id
_entity_poly.type
_entity_poly.pdbx_seq_one_letter_code
_entity_poly.pdbx_strand_id
1 'polypeptide(L)'
;AQRKQFGKPIGSFQAVKHHLADVARYIEQAKPVLYRAAHALARGDVNAGVRVSQARLAANEASWIAARKGIQVHGAMGYTWEVDLQMFMKRAWALDASWGDRGFHKTRVSDYLFADATGLEPGHTFEE
;
A
#
# COMPACT_ATOMS: atom_id res chain seq x y z
N ALA A 1 -6.78 15.11 -17.16
CA ALA A 1 -6.23 16.31 -16.48
C ALA A 1 -6.54 17.55 -17.32
N GLN A 2 -7.48 18.37 -16.85
CA GLN A 2 -7.91 19.59 -17.56
C GLN A 2 -6.91 20.75 -17.38
N ARG A 3 -6.12 20.74 -16.29
CA ARG A 3 -5.17 21.82 -15.97
C ARG A 3 -3.99 21.84 -16.94
N LYS A 4 -3.71 23.00 -17.49
CA LYS A 4 -2.54 23.27 -18.35
C LYS A 4 -1.57 24.21 -17.64
N GLN A 5 -0.27 23.98 -17.82
CA GLN A 5 0.82 24.86 -17.38
C GLN A 5 1.92 24.83 -18.46
N PHE A 6 2.60 25.94 -18.68
CA PHE A 6 3.64 26.05 -19.71
C PHE A 6 3.18 25.57 -21.10
N GLY A 7 1.94 25.87 -21.47
CA GLY A 7 1.37 25.52 -22.76
C GLY A 7 0.97 24.05 -22.96
N LYS A 8 1.12 23.19 -21.93
CA LYS A 8 0.84 21.74 -22.00
C LYS A 8 -0.04 21.27 -20.84
N PRO A 9 -0.82 20.18 -21.02
CA PRO A 9 -1.50 19.52 -19.90
C PRO A 9 -0.47 19.07 -18.84
N ILE A 10 -0.76 19.28 -17.55
CA ILE A 10 0.17 18.90 -16.48
C ILE A 10 0.52 17.40 -16.48
N GLY A 11 -0.42 16.54 -16.87
CA GLY A 11 -0.18 15.10 -17.01
C GLY A 11 0.80 14.71 -18.12
N SER A 12 1.21 15.65 -19.00
CA SER A 12 2.23 15.39 -20.01
C SER A 12 3.67 15.50 -19.48
N PHE A 13 3.87 16.15 -18.32
CA PHE A 13 5.18 16.28 -17.71
C PHE A 13 5.65 14.97 -17.10
N GLN A 14 6.90 14.61 -17.40
CA GLN A 14 7.50 13.35 -16.95
C GLN A 14 7.49 13.20 -15.41
N ALA A 15 7.79 14.26 -14.69
CA ALA A 15 7.76 14.27 -13.22
C ALA A 15 6.39 13.88 -12.66
N VAL A 16 5.29 14.37 -13.26
CA VAL A 16 3.93 14.01 -12.86
C VAL A 16 3.64 12.54 -13.19
N LYS A 17 4.04 12.09 -14.38
CA LYS A 17 3.89 10.69 -14.79
C LYS A 17 4.61 9.73 -13.85
N HIS A 18 5.84 10.05 -13.43
CA HIS A 18 6.59 9.23 -12.48
C HIS A 18 5.89 9.11 -11.13
N HIS A 19 5.36 10.22 -10.59
CA HIS A 19 4.59 10.16 -9.36
C HIS A 19 3.37 9.24 -9.46
N LEU A 20 2.64 9.29 -10.56
CA LEU A 20 1.47 8.44 -10.79
C LEU A 20 1.85 6.98 -11.04
N ALA A 21 2.96 6.74 -11.76
CA ALA A 21 3.50 5.40 -11.98
C ALA A 21 3.93 4.74 -10.67
N ASP A 22 4.58 5.48 -9.76
CA ASP A 22 4.91 4.98 -8.43
C ASP A 22 3.66 4.53 -7.68
N VAL A 23 2.61 5.35 -7.66
CA VAL A 23 1.34 5.00 -7.01
C VAL A 23 0.75 3.73 -7.60
N ALA A 24 0.67 3.65 -8.93
CA ALA A 24 0.14 2.48 -9.62
C ALA A 24 0.93 1.21 -9.26
N ARG A 25 2.26 1.29 -9.24
CA ARG A 25 3.14 0.17 -8.88
C ARG A 25 2.86 -0.34 -7.46
N TYR A 26 2.77 0.54 -6.45
CA TYR A 26 2.49 0.10 -5.08
C TYR A 26 1.10 -0.53 -4.94
N ILE A 27 0.09 0.00 -5.64
CA ILE A 27 -1.25 -0.59 -5.66
C ILE A 27 -1.23 -1.99 -6.28
N GLU A 28 -0.60 -2.14 -7.45
CA GLU A 28 -0.52 -3.44 -8.13
C GLU A 28 0.28 -4.48 -7.32
N GLN A 29 1.31 -4.07 -6.60
CA GLN A 29 2.06 -4.95 -5.70
C GLN A 29 1.26 -5.36 -4.46
N ALA A 30 0.39 -4.50 -3.94
CA ALA A 30 -0.43 -4.81 -2.77
C ALA A 30 -1.57 -5.81 -3.07
N LYS A 31 -2.10 -5.82 -4.29
CA LYS A 31 -3.24 -6.67 -4.68
C LYS A 31 -3.01 -8.17 -4.46
N PRO A 32 -1.94 -8.80 -4.98
CA PRO A 32 -1.73 -10.24 -4.79
C PRO A 32 -1.53 -10.61 -3.33
N VAL A 33 -0.88 -9.75 -2.54
CA VAL A 33 -0.68 -9.98 -1.10
C VAL A 33 -2.02 -9.94 -0.36
N LEU A 34 -2.91 -9.00 -0.73
CA LEU A 34 -4.27 -8.92 -0.20
C LEU A 34 -5.10 -10.17 -0.57
N TYR A 35 -5.05 -10.60 -1.83
CA TYR A 35 -5.80 -11.78 -2.27
C TYR A 35 -5.30 -13.06 -1.59
N ARG A 36 -4.00 -13.20 -1.40
CA ARG A 36 -3.42 -14.30 -0.62
C ARG A 36 -3.94 -14.32 0.82
N ALA A 37 -4.00 -13.18 1.48
CA ALA A 37 -4.52 -13.08 2.84
C ALA A 37 -6.01 -13.43 2.92
N ALA A 38 -6.82 -12.96 1.98
CA ALA A 38 -8.24 -13.29 1.89
C ALA A 38 -8.45 -14.79 1.66
N HIS A 39 -7.66 -15.40 0.79
CA HIS A 39 -7.69 -16.83 0.53
C HIS A 39 -7.33 -17.65 1.79
N ALA A 40 -6.25 -17.29 2.47
CA ALA A 40 -5.81 -17.94 3.71
C ALA A 40 -6.89 -17.88 4.81
N LEU A 41 -7.53 -16.72 4.95
CA LEU A 41 -8.66 -16.56 5.88
C LEU A 41 -9.85 -17.46 5.51
N ALA A 42 -10.22 -17.51 4.24
CA ALA A 42 -11.35 -18.30 3.77
C ALA A 42 -11.14 -19.82 3.96
N ARG A 43 -9.89 -20.27 3.89
CA ARG A 43 -9.52 -21.69 4.10
C ARG A 43 -9.24 -22.05 5.56
N GLY A 44 -9.20 -21.08 6.47
CA GLY A 44 -8.80 -21.32 7.86
C GLY A 44 -7.33 -21.71 8.02
N ASP A 45 -6.47 -21.18 7.15
CA ASP A 45 -5.01 -21.42 7.17
C ASP A 45 -4.44 -21.04 8.54
N VAL A 46 -3.59 -21.89 9.11
CA VAL A 46 -2.89 -21.66 10.37
C VAL A 46 -2.06 -20.36 10.33
N ASN A 47 -1.54 -19.99 9.18
CA ASN A 47 -0.74 -18.79 8.94
C ASN A 47 -1.58 -17.56 8.50
N ALA A 48 -2.92 -17.64 8.50
CA ALA A 48 -3.79 -16.55 8.05
C ALA A 48 -3.48 -15.22 8.73
N GLY A 49 -3.19 -15.23 10.05
CA GLY A 49 -2.84 -14.04 10.80
C GLY A 49 -1.59 -13.32 10.28
N VAL A 50 -0.57 -14.09 9.88
CA VAL A 50 0.66 -13.53 9.27
C VAL A 50 0.36 -12.98 7.87
N ARG A 51 -0.42 -13.70 7.06
CA ARG A 51 -0.82 -13.24 5.72
C ARG A 51 -1.61 -11.94 5.78
N VAL A 52 -2.50 -11.80 6.77
CA VAL A 52 -3.23 -10.55 7.04
C VAL A 52 -2.26 -9.43 7.42
N SER A 53 -1.25 -9.69 8.25
CA SER A 53 -0.23 -8.70 8.61
C SER A 53 0.58 -8.25 7.39
N GLN A 54 0.99 -9.16 6.51
CA GLN A 54 1.67 -8.84 5.24
C GLN A 54 0.78 -7.97 4.34
N ALA A 55 -0.49 -8.34 4.17
CA ALA A 55 -1.44 -7.57 3.36
C ALA A 55 -1.67 -6.17 3.94
N ARG A 56 -1.76 -6.07 5.26
CA ARG A 56 -1.92 -4.80 5.97
C ARG A 56 -0.74 -3.87 5.71
N LEU A 57 0.49 -4.36 5.85
CA LEU A 57 1.70 -3.59 5.59
C LEU A 57 1.75 -3.10 4.14
N ALA A 58 1.48 -3.97 3.17
CA ALA A 58 1.48 -3.63 1.75
C ALA A 58 0.39 -2.59 1.40
N ALA A 59 -0.84 -2.77 1.90
CA ALA A 59 -1.94 -1.86 1.64
C ALA A 59 -1.73 -0.48 2.30
N ASN A 60 -1.22 -0.45 3.52
CA ASN A 60 -0.91 0.80 4.21
C ASN A 60 0.20 1.58 3.49
N GLU A 61 1.26 0.89 3.03
CA GLU A 61 2.31 1.53 2.24
C GLU A 61 1.76 2.11 0.93
N ALA A 62 0.96 1.35 0.19
CA ALA A 62 0.32 1.83 -1.04
C ALA A 62 -0.57 3.05 -0.78
N SER A 63 -1.38 3.04 0.27
CA SER A 63 -2.26 4.16 0.63
C SER A 63 -1.48 5.41 1.04
N TRP A 64 -0.39 5.25 1.78
CA TRP A 64 0.50 6.34 2.19
C TRP A 64 1.17 7.01 0.99
N ILE A 65 1.73 6.21 0.08
CA ILE A 65 2.35 6.70 -1.15
C ILE A 65 1.31 7.41 -2.02
N ALA A 66 0.11 6.83 -2.17
CA ALA A 66 -0.98 7.44 -2.94
C ALA A 66 -1.39 8.78 -2.35
N ALA A 67 -1.55 8.88 -1.05
CA ALA A 67 -1.89 10.12 -0.36
C ALA A 67 -0.83 11.21 -0.59
N ARG A 68 0.44 10.92 -0.33
CA ARG A 68 1.54 11.88 -0.49
C ARG A 68 1.73 12.32 -1.94
N LYS A 69 1.76 11.37 -2.88
CA LYS A 69 1.92 11.67 -4.31
C LYS A 69 0.68 12.39 -4.86
N GLY A 70 -0.50 12.05 -4.37
CA GLY A 70 -1.75 12.73 -4.69
C GLY A 70 -1.68 14.22 -4.35
N ILE A 71 -1.26 14.60 -3.13
CA ILE A 71 -1.06 15.99 -2.73
C ILE A 71 -0.05 16.66 -3.66
N GLN A 72 1.09 16.03 -3.86
CA GLN A 72 2.17 16.58 -4.68
C GLN A 72 1.70 16.92 -6.11
N VAL A 73 0.94 16.02 -6.73
CA VAL A 73 0.43 16.20 -8.10
C VAL A 73 -0.66 17.28 -8.17
N HIS A 74 -1.46 17.46 -7.12
CA HIS A 74 -2.46 18.52 -7.05
C HIS A 74 -1.83 19.90 -6.73
N GLY A 75 -0.59 19.94 -6.22
CA GLY A 75 0.08 21.18 -5.82
C GLY A 75 -0.66 21.89 -4.69
N ALA A 76 -0.72 23.22 -4.71
CA ALA A 76 -1.38 24.00 -3.67
C ALA A 76 -2.85 23.58 -3.43
N MET A 77 -3.58 23.21 -4.48
CA MET A 77 -4.97 22.72 -4.35
C MET A 77 -5.08 21.45 -3.51
N GLY A 78 -4.06 20.60 -3.47
CA GLY A 78 -4.04 19.38 -2.65
C GLY A 78 -4.13 19.63 -1.14
N TYR A 79 -3.83 20.86 -0.70
CA TYR A 79 -3.92 21.29 0.71
C TYR A 79 -5.22 22.02 1.05
N THR A 80 -6.09 22.24 0.06
CA THR A 80 -7.34 22.98 0.27
C THR A 80 -8.52 22.04 0.50
N TRP A 81 -9.57 22.58 1.07
CA TRP A 81 -10.84 21.87 1.29
C TRP A 81 -11.68 21.71 0.00
N GLU A 82 -11.29 22.38 -1.07
CA GLU A 82 -11.97 22.35 -2.35
C GLU A 82 -11.79 21.04 -3.11
N VAL A 83 -10.76 20.25 -2.73
CA VAL A 83 -10.47 18.95 -3.32
C VAL A 83 -10.72 17.84 -2.31
N ASP A 84 -11.52 16.85 -2.67
CA ASP A 84 -11.89 15.70 -1.83
C ASP A 84 -10.70 14.81 -1.42
N LEU A 85 -9.51 15.06 -1.96
CA LEU A 85 -8.29 14.31 -1.69
C LEU A 85 -7.98 14.22 -0.19
N GLN A 86 -8.23 15.29 0.55
CA GLN A 86 -7.99 15.35 2.00
C GLN A 86 -8.83 14.32 2.78
N MET A 87 -10.01 13.94 2.31
CA MET A 87 -10.85 12.92 2.93
C MET A 87 -10.22 11.53 2.79
N PHE A 88 -9.71 11.22 1.61
CA PHE A 88 -9.01 9.95 1.35
C PHE A 88 -7.71 9.83 2.16
N MET A 89 -6.95 10.93 2.28
CA MET A 89 -5.74 10.96 3.10
C MET A 89 -6.04 10.69 4.57
N LYS A 90 -7.00 11.42 5.15
CA LYS A 90 -7.40 11.26 6.55
C LYS A 90 -7.89 9.83 6.81
N ARG A 91 -8.65 9.27 5.87
CA ARG A 91 -9.10 7.89 5.95
C ARG A 91 -7.93 6.90 5.93
N ALA A 92 -6.96 7.09 5.05
CA ALA A 92 -5.77 6.26 4.98
C ALA A 92 -4.98 6.29 6.30
N TRP A 93 -4.79 7.47 6.90
CA TRP A 93 -4.09 7.62 8.18
C TRP A 93 -4.85 6.99 9.34
N ALA A 94 -6.17 7.18 9.41
CA ALA A 94 -7.00 6.56 10.43
C ALA A 94 -6.96 5.03 10.34
N LEU A 95 -6.99 4.51 9.13
CA LEU A 95 -6.87 3.07 8.89
C LEU A 95 -5.48 2.53 9.22
N ASP A 96 -4.39 3.29 8.99
CA ASP A 96 -3.02 2.87 9.31
C ASP A 96 -2.83 2.63 10.82
N ALA A 97 -3.50 3.40 11.66
CA ALA A 97 -3.46 3.25 13.12
C ALA A 97 -4.47 2.23 13.68
N SER A 98 -5.43 1.74 12.87
CA SER A 98 -6.49 0.83 13.34
C SER A 98 -6.02 -0.63 13.32
N TRP A 99 -6.55 -1.46 14.24
CA TRP A 99 -6.32 -2.92 14.31
C TRP A 99 -4.85 -3.36 14.33
N GLY A 100 -4.03 -2.61 15.02
CA GLY A 100 -2.59 -2.80 15.11
C GLY A 100 -1.83 -1.82 14.20
N ASP A 101 -0.77 -1.26 14.75
CA ASP A 101 0.12 -0.36 14.02
C ASP A 101 1.14 -1.12 13.14
N ARG A 102 1.97 -0.38 12.43
CA ARG A 102 3.02 -0.97 11.59
C ARG A 102 4.02 -1.80 12.40
N GLY A 103 4.32 -1.39 13.65
CA GLY A 103 5.21 -2.12 14.54
C GLY A 103 4.67 -3.50 14.85
N PHE A 104 3.42 -3.57 15.29
CA PHE A 104 2.73 -4.83 15.56
C PHE A 104 2.75 -5.80 14.38
N HIS A 105 2.39 -5.31 13.19
CA HIS A 105 2.35 -6.17 12.00
C HIS A 105 3.74 -6.60 11.53
N LYS A 106 4.76 -5.72 11.63
CA LYS A 106 6.15 -6.07 11.31
C LYS A 106 6.69 -7.13 12.26
N THR A 107 6.45 -6.98 13.56
CA THR A 107 6.88 -7.97 14.56
C THR A 107 6.27 -9.33 14.25
N ARG A 108 4.96 -9.42 14.03
CA ARG A 108 4.30 -10.69 13.69
C ARG A 108 4.89 -11.36 12.44
N VAL A 109 5.19 -10.59 11.40
CA VAL A 109 5.82 -11.13 10.17
C VAL A 109 7.25 -11.56 10.45
N SER A 110 8.01 -10.77 11.21
CA SER A 110 9.39 -11.08 11.60
C SER A 110 9.46 -12.36 12.43
N ASP A 111 8.62 -12.48 13.45
CA ASP A 111 8.58 -13.66 14.30
C ASP A 111 8.28 -14.93 13.51
N TYR A 112 7.34 -14.85 12.55
CA TYR A 112 7.06 -15.95 11.65
C TYR A 112 8.26 -16.33 10.76
N LEU A 113 8.96 -15.33 10.20
CA LEU A 113 10.08 -15.57 9.29
C LEU A 113 11.31 -16.15 10.01
N PHE A 114 11.51 -15.82 11.27
CA PHE A 114 12.68 -16.21 12.05
C PHE A 114 12.42 -17.34 13.05
N ALA A 115 11.16 -17.75 13.24
CA ALA A 115 10.81 -18.86 14.13
C ALA A 115 11.28 -20.23 13.60
N ASP A 116 11.30 -20.40 12.28
CA ASP A 116 11.78 -21.61 11.59
C ASP A 116 12.61 -21.21 10.38
N ALA A 117 13.93 -21.33 10.51
CA ALA A 117 14.87 -20.99 9.44
C ALA A 117 14.80 -21.95 8.24
N THR A 118 14.17 -23.12 8.39
CA THR A 118 14.12 -24.14 7.33
C THR A 118 13.14 -23.80 6.20
N GLY A 119 12.14 -22.97 6.48
CA GLY A 119 11.14 -22.55 5.49
C GLY A 119 11.55 -21.37 4.59
N LEU A 120 12.75 -20.81 4.76
CA LEU A 120 13.21 -19.64 4.00
C LEU A 120 13.97 -19.99 2.70
N GLU A 121 14.26 -21.26 2.47
CA GLU A 121 14.96 -21.70 1.27
C GLU A 121 14.06 -21.65 0.02
N PRO A 122 14.63 -21.38 -1.18
CA PRO A 122 13.84 -21.23 -2.40
C PRO A 122 12.99 -22.46 -2.77
N GLY A 123 13.40 -23.67 -2.35
CA GLY A 123 12.66 -24.91 -2.57
C GLY A 123 11.29 -24.98 -1.89
N HIS A 124 11.09 -24.22 -0.82
CA HIS A 124 9.87 -24.25 0.00
C HIS A 124 8.84 -23.16 -0.36
N THR A 125 9.07 -22.41 -1.44
CA THR A 125 8.21 -21.28 -1.80
C THR A 125 6.76 -21.69 -2.12
N PHE A 126 6.54 -22.92 -2.57
CA PHE A 126 5.25 -23.44 -3.03
C PHE A 126 4.78 -24.70 -2.27
N GLU A 127 5.51 -25.10 -1.23
CA GLU A 127 5.05 -26.18 -0.36
C GLU A 127 3.95 -25.63 0.56
N GLU A 128 2.75 -26.23 0.49
CA GLU A 128 1.57 -25.93 1.33
C GLU A 128 1.54 -26.82 2.57
#